data_d799b8d1f995f87fa0bcb389076ea837
#
_entry.id   d799b8d1f995f87fa0bcb389076ea837
#
_cell.length_a   1.000
_cell.length_b   1.000
_cell.length_c   1.000
_cell.angle_alpha   90.00
_cell.angle_beta   90.00
_cell.angle_gamma   90.00
#
_symmetry.space_group_name_H-M   'P 1'
#
loop_
_entity.id
_entity.type
_entity.pdbx_description
1 polymer ?
#
loop_
_entity_poly.entity_id
_entity_poly.type
_entity_poly.pdbx_seq_one_letter_code
_entity_poly.pdbx_strand_id
1 'polypeptide(L)'
;MSVKDVKFGDSARVKMLQGVNILADAVRVTLGPKGRNVVLDKSFGPPTVTKDGVSVAKEIELEDKFENMGAQMVKQVSSQTSDEAGDGTTTATVLAQSIVNEGHKAVAAGMNPMDLKRGIDKAIASAVAFIEELSVPCEDDNTISQVGTISANGDEDIGGIIAEAMEKVGKEGVITVEEGNGIDNELDVVEGMQFDRGYLSPYFVTNQDNMTSELEDPLILLHDKKISNIRDMLPLLESIAKAGKPLLIIAEDIEGEALATLVVNNLRGTVKAAACKAPGFGDRRKAMLEDIAILTGGTVISEEVGLSLEGATVEDLGSAKRVSLDKDNTTIVDGSGDQKAIKARVNQIRTQVEDTSSDYDREKLQERVAKLAGGVAVIKVGAGSEIEMKEKKARVEDALHSTRAAVKEGIVPGGGVALVRALGALKDLKGDNDDQNVGINIVRKAFETPLRQIAENAGEESSVIIAKVIDSEGSFGFNAQNGEYGDMIEMGILDPAKVTRAALQAAGSVAGMMITTEAMVTDKPKAESATAMPDMGGMGGMGGMPGMM
;
A
#
# COMPACT_ATOMS: atom_id res chain seq x y z
N MET A 1 24.91 17.91 -19.41
CA MET A 1 24.66 17.84 -17.95
C MET A 1 23.98 19.12 -17.53
N SER A 2 22.90 19.05 -16.75
CA SER A 2 22.26 20.25 -16.19
C SER A 2 23.16 20.86 -15.11
N VAL A 3 23.16 22.19 -15.03
CA VAL A 3 23.91 22.92 -13.99
C VAL A 3 23.18 22.65 -12.66
N LYS A 4 23.95 22.31 -11.62
CA LYS A 4 23.41 22.03 -10.29
C LYS A 4 23.39 23.29 -9.42
N ASP A 5 22.38 23.38 -8.57
CA ASP A 5 22.31 24.30 -7.43
C ASP A 5 22.57 23.53 -6.15
N VAL A 6 23.38 24.07 -5.25
CA VAL A 6 23.81 23.38 -4.03
C VAL A 6 23.62 24.33 -2.84
N LYS A 7 22.93 23.82 -1.81
CA LYS A 7 22.82 24.48 -0.51
C LYS A 7 23.49 23.66 0.57
N PHE A 8 24.08 24.32 1.56
CA PHE A 8 24.81 23.69 2.65
C PHE A 8 24.31 24.19 4.01
N GLY A 9 24.54 23.38 5.04
CA GLY A 9 24.33 23.72 6.42
C GLY A 9 22.92 24.21 6.71
N ASP A 10 22.80 25.30 7.43
CA ASP A 10 21.51 25.84 7.87
C ASP A 10 20.59 26.25 6.71
N SER A 11 21.15 26.79 5.61
CA SER A 11 20.35 27.18 4.44
C SER A 11 19.67 25.99 3.75
N ALA A 12 20.31 24.82 3.79
CA ALA A 12 19.72 23.56 3.29
C ALA A 12 18.66 23.05 4.26
N ARG A 13 19.00 22.97 5.55
CA ARG A 13 18.11 22.46 6.60
C ARG A 13 16.81 23.26 6.75
N VAL A 14 16.87 24.59 6.72
CA VAL A 14 15.67 25.44 6.82
C VAL A 14 14.71 25.18 5.66
N LYS A 15 15.22 25.07 4.42
CA LYS A 15 14.39 24.79 3.25
C LYS A 15 13.76 23.38 3.33
N MET A 16 14.54 22.40 3.70
CA MET A 16 14.06 21.04 3.91
C MET A 16 12.94 21.01 4.97
N LEU A 17 13.13 21.68 6.10
CA LEU A 17 12.16 21.76 7.18
C LEU A 17 10.86 22.45 6.77
N GLN A 18 10.93 23.50 5.94
CA GLN A 18 9.74 24.15 5.38
C GLN A 18 8.91 23.14 4.56
N GLY A 19 9.55 22.36 3.69
CA GLY A 19 8.87 21.33 2.90
C GLY A 19 8.22 20.24 3.76
N VAL A 20 8.93 19.77 4.79
CA VAL A 20 8.40 18.82 5.79
C VAL A 20 7.13 19.35 6.43
N ASN A 21 7.18 20.60 6.91
CA ASN A 21 6.04 21.17 7.63
C ASN A 21 4.84 21.41 6.71
N ILE A 22 5.04 21.90 5.49
CA ILE A 22 3.93 22.09 4.52
C ILE A 22 3.20 20.76 4.27
N LEU A 23 3.93 19.68 3.98
CA LEU A 23 3.31 18.39 3.74
C LEU A 23 2.65 17.84 5.01
N ALA A 24 3.36 17.80 6.12
CA ALA A 24 2.84 17.22 7.35
C ALA A 24 1.64 18.00 7.91
N ASP A 25 1.61 19.33 7.78
CA ASP A 25 0.47 20.15 8.19
C ASP A 25 -0.79 19.90 7.36
N ALA A 26 -0.63 19.58 6.07
CA ALA A 26 -1.75 19.17 5.21
C ALA A 26 -2.26 17.77 5.57
N VAL A 27 -1.37 16.84 5.95
CA VAL A 27 -1.74 15.46 6.28
C VAL A 27 -2.34 15.35 7.68
N ARG A 28 -1.77 16.00 8.71
CA ARG A 28 -2.16 15.82 10.12
C ARG A 28 -3.61 16.21 10.44
N VAL A 29 -4.24 17.04 9.60
CA VAL A 29 -5.65 17.45 9.80
C VAL A 29 -6.62 16.28 9.64
N THR A 30 -6.19 15.19 9.02
CA THR A 30 -7.01 13.99 8.80
C THR A 30 -6.98 13.02 9.98
N LEU A 31 -6.08 13.21 10.97
CA LEU A 31 -5.84 12.24 12.04
C LEU A 31 -6.98 12.18 13.05
N GLY A 32 -7.39 10.95 13.39
CA GLY A 32 -8.35 10.64 14.44
C GLY A 32 -9.83 10.77 14.03
N PRO A 33 -10.77 10.45 14.93
CA PRO A 33 -12.20 10.34 14.62
C PRO A 33 -12.84 11.66 14.18
N LYS A 34 -12.31 12.80 14.64
CA LYS A 34 -12.73 14.15 14.22
C LYS A 34 -11.76 14.78 13.21
N GLY A 35 -10.93 13.97 12.57
CA GLY A 35 -10.12 14.40 11.44
C GLY A 35 -10.97 14.90 10.28
N ARG A 36 -10.44 15.84 9.49
CA ARG A 36 -11.15 16.53 8.42
C ARG A 36 -10.70 16.06 7.06
N ASN A 37 -11.59 16.20 6.08
CA ASN A 37 -11.28 15.90 4.69
C ASN A 37 -10.31 16.94 4.12
N VAL A 38 -9.46 16.48 3.21
CA VAL A 38 -8.63 17.30 2.31
C VAL A 38 -9.20 17.18 0.91
N VAL A 39 -9.27 18.31 0.20
CA VAL A 39 -9.71 18.36 -1.21
C VAL A 39 -8.47 18.44 -2.09
N LEU A 40 -8.34 17.50 -3.00
CA LEU A 40 -7.23 17.40 -3.94
C LEU A 40 -7.70 17.78 -5.33
N ASP A 41 -7.02 18.72 -5.98
CA ASP A 41 -7.27 19.07 -7.38
C ASP A 41 -6.75 17.95 -8.29
N LYS A 42 -7.46 17.72 -9.40
CA LYS A 42 -7.03 16.75 -10.41
C LYS A 42 -6.88 17.45 -11.76
N SER A 43 -5.83 17.10 -12.47
CA SER A 43 -5.58 17.62 -13.83
C SER A 43 -6.74 17.33 -14.79
N PHE A 44 -7.51 16.26 -14.54
CA PHE A 44 -8.70 15.86 -15.30
C PHE A 44 -9.75 15.28 -14.35
N GLY A 45 -11.01 15.70 -14.50
CA GLY A 45 -12.14 15.25 -13.69
C GLY A 45 -12.43 16.15 -12.48
N PRO A 46 -13.37 15.74 -11.61
CA PRO A 46 -13.72 16.47 -10.41
C PRO A 46 -12.62 16.33 -9.33
N PRO A 47 -12.49 17.30 -8.41
CA PRO A 47 -11.59 17.18 -7.26
C PRO A 47 -11.89 15.92 -6.43
N THR A 48 -10.85 15.31 -5.88
CA THR A 48 -10.99 14.18 -4.95
C THR A 48 -11.08 14.70 -3.53
N VAL A 49 -11.98 14.12 -2.73
CA VAL A 49 -12.11 14.42 -1.30
C VAL A 49 -11.65 13.17 -0.55
N THR A 50 -10.68 13.32 0.36
CA THR A 50 -10.11 12.17 1.06
C THR A 50 -9.75 12.52 2.51
N LYS A 51 -9.72 11.50 3.38
CA LYS A 51 -9.10 11.54 4.71
C LYS A 51 -7.82 10.70 4.77
N ASP A 52 -7.51 9.96 3.72
CA ASP A 52 -6.31 9.13 3.68
C ASP A 52 -5.04 9.99 3.58
N GLY A 53 -4.15 9.79 4.56
CA GLY A 53 -2.90 10.55 4.68
C GLY A 53 -1.91 10.29 3.53
N VAL A 54 -1.85 9.07 2.99
CA VAL A 54 -0.94 8.75 1.89
C VAL A 54 -1.40 9.39 0.59
N SER A 55 -2.70 9.40 0.32
CA SER A 55 -3.29 10.09 -0.84
C SER A 55 -3.02 11.58 -0.81
N VAL A 56 -3.18 12.22 0.35
CA VAL A 56 -2.84 13.64 0.53
C VAL A 56 -1.33 13.87 0.31
N ALA A 57 -0.47 13.04 0.90
CA ALA A 57 0.98 13.19 0.78
C ALA A 57 1.46 13.00 -0.67
N LYS A 58 0.86 12.09 -1.43
CA LYS A 58 1.21 11.81 -2.83
C LYS A 58 0.98 13.01 -3.77
N GLU A 59 -0.05 13.80 -3.53
CA GLU A 59 -0.42 14.95 -4.39
C GLU A 59 0.38 16.23 -4.09
N ILE A 60 1.10 16.29 -2.95
CA ILE A 60 1.86 17.50 -2.59
C ILE A 60 3.18 17.55 -3.35
N GLU A 61 3.30 18.57 -4.20
CA GLU A 61 4.51 18.95 -4.91
C GLU A 61 4.72 20.46 -4.77
N LEU A 62 5.96 20.88 -4.42
CA LEU A 62 6.28 22.27 -4.12
C LEU A 62 7.14 22.89 -5.23
N GLU A 63 6.90 24.16 -5.53
CA GLU A 63 7.63 24.90 -6.56
C GLU A 63 9.12 25.06 -6.24
N ASP A 64 9.47 25.40 -4.99
CA ASP A 64 10.87 25.43 -4.53
C ASP A 64 11.42 24.01 -4.42
N LYS A 65 12.38 23.69 -5.27
CA LYS A 65 12.97 22.35 -5.36
C LYS A 65 13.61 21.86 -4.08
N PHE A 66 14.16 22.76 -3.25
CA PHE A 66 14.75 22.39 -1.96
C PHE A 66 13.68 22.10 -0.91
N GLU A 67 12.60 22.88 -0.88
CA GLU A 67 11.44 22.59 -0.05
C GLU A 67 10.78 21.28 -0.50
N ASN A 68 10.63 21.10 -1.82
CA ASN A 68 10.07 19.88 -2.38
C ASN A 68 10.86 18.63 -1.99
N MET A 69 12.20 18.69 -1.94
CA MET A 69 13.01 17.57 -1.45
C MET A 69 12.65 17.18 -0.01
N GLY A 70 12.40 18.15 0.87
CA GLY A 70 11.93 17.91 2.24
C GLY A 70 10.54 17.25 2.26
N ALA A 71 9.61 17.77 1.47
CA ALA A 71 8.27 17.17 1.30
C ALA A 71 8.34 15.74 0.77
N GLN A 72 9.17 15.48 -0.26
CA GLN A 72 9.31 14.14 -0.84
C GLN A 72 9.90 13.11 0.15
N MET A 73 10.79 13.52 1.06
CA MET A 73 11.28 12.62 2.11
C MET A 73 10.18 12.20 3.09
N VAL A 74 9.31 13.13 3.50
CA VAL A 74 8.15 12.78 4.37
C VAL A 74 7.09 12.00 3.59
N LYS A 75 6.88 12.29 2.31
CA LYS A 75 6.05 11.47 1.43
C LYS A 75 6.52 10.02 1.40
N GLN A 76 7.85 9.79 1.40
CA GLN A 76 8.41 8.44 1.48
C GLN A 76 8.06 7.74 2.80
N VAL A 77 8.02 8.46 3.95
CA VAL A 77 7.56 7.90 5.23
C VAL A 77 6.15 7.36 5.11
N SER A 78 5.25 8.17 4.57
CA SER A 78 3.84 7.81 4.37
C SER A 78 3.70 6.59 3.45
N SER A 79 4.39 6.59 2.30
CA SER A 79 4.36 5.48 1.35
C SER A 79 4.93 4.18 1.93
N GLN A 80 6.08 4.25 2.62
CA GLN A 80 6.69 3.07 3.25
C GLN A 80 5.78 2.45 4.32
N THR A 81 5.12 3.29 5.12
CA THR A 81 4.16 2.81 6.14
C THR A 81 2.95 2.15 5.49
N SER A 82 2.42 2.74 4.41
CA SER A 82 1.33 2.14 3.62
C SER A 82 1.75 0.79 3.03
N ASP A 83 2.93 0.69 2.43
CA ASP A 83 3.44 -0.54 1.82
C ASP A 83 3.65 -1.66 2.85
N GLU A 84 4.09 -1.34 4.08
CA GLU A 84 4.39 -2.34 5.11
C GLU A 84 3.15 -2.77 5.90
N ALA A 85 2.30 -1.81 6.28
CA ALA A 85 1.19 -2.04 7.21
C ALA A 85 -0.20 -1.69 6.63
N GLY A 86 -0.26 -1.00 5.50
CA GLY A 86 -1.49 -0.61 4.82
C GLY A 86 -2.25 0.54 5.48
N ASP A 87 -1.83 0.98 6.67
CA ASP A 87 -2.44 2.05 7.47
C ASP A 87 -1.38 2.77 8.31
N GLY A 88 -1.78 3.78 9.11
CA GLY A 88 -0.89 4.54 10.01
C GLY A 88 -0.04 5.61 9.33
N THR A 89 -0.32 5.92 8.08
CA THR A 89 0.42 6.88 7.25
C THR A 89 0.44 8.30 7.84
N THR A 90 -0.69 8.75 8.38
CA THR A 90 -0.81 10.04 9.06
C THR A 90 -0.02 10.06 10.37
N THR A 91 -0.09 9.00 11.18
CA THR A 91 0.68 8.86 12.42
C THR A 91 2.18 8.89 12.14
N ALA A 92 2.64 8.17 11.13
CA ALA A 92 4.04 8.17 10.70
C ALA A 92 4.52 9.56 10.27
N THR A 93 3.70 10.29 9.51
CA THR A 93 3.98 11.66 9.05
C THR A 93 4.12 12.62 10.23
N VAL A 94 3.20 12.55 11.20
CA VAL A 94 3.20 13.39 12.41
C VAL A 94 4.43 13.09 13.29
N LEU A 95 4.79 11.82 13.46
CA LEU A 95 6.00 11.41 14.17
C LEU A 95 7.26 11.92 13.48
N ALA A 96 7.37 11.75 12.16
CA ALA A 96 8.50 12.23 11.38
C ALA A 96 8.66 13.76 11.49
N GLN A 97 7.58 14.52 11.35
CA GLN A 97 7.58 15.96 11.52
C GLN A 97 8.12 16.36 12.90
N SER A 98 7.64 15.71 13.96
CA SER A 98 8.05 15.99 15.33
C SER A 98 9.54 15.73 15.54
N ILE A 99 10.03 14.55 15.09
CA ILE A 99 11.44 14.16 15.23
C ILE A 99 12.35 15.11 14.45
N VAL A 100 11.98 15.48 13.21
CA VAL A 100 12.77 16.39 12.37
C VAL A 100 12.80 17.79 12.98
N ASN A 101 11.66 18.32 13.44
CA ASN A 101 11.59 19.65 14.05
C ASN A 101 12.45 19.75 15.31
N GLU A 102 12.37 18.78 16.23
CA GLU A 102 13.16 18.78 17.47
C GLU A 102 14.64 18.47 17.17
N GLY A 103 14.93 17.56 16.22
CA GLY A 103 16.29 17.27 15.78
C GLY A 103 16.99 18.46 15.16
N HIS A 104 16.28 19.21 14.31
CA HIS A 104 16.83 20.44 13.72
C HIS A 104 17.19 21.50 14.79
N LYS A 105 16.35 21.67 15.82
CA LYS A 105 16.67 22.56 16.96
C LYS A 105 17.94 22.13 17.67
N ALA A 106 18.14 20.84 17.89
CA ALA A 106 19.32 20.30 18.54
C ALA A 106 20.60 20.51 17.69
N VAL A 107 20.51 20.26 16.36
CA VAL A 107 21.62 20.51 15.43
C VAL A 107 21.97 22.01 15.37
N ALA A 108 20.97 22.89 15.32
CA ALA A 108 21.18 24.35 15.36
C ALA A 108 21.81 24.81 16.68
N ALA A 109 21.58 24.10 17.78
CA ALA A 109 22.24 24.31 19.06
C ALA A 109 23.69 23.77 19.11
N GLY A 110 24.21 23.18 18.04
CA GLY A 110 25.59 22.69 17.92
C GLY A 110 25.82 21.23 18.32
N MET A 111 24.78 20.44 18.50
CA MET A 111 24.88 19.02 18.79
C MET A 111 25.30 18.22 17.57
N ASN A 112 26.00 17.11 17.78
CA ASN A 112 26.45 16.23 16.71
C ASN A 112 25.28 15.46 16.07
N PRO A 113 24.94 15.68 14.77
CA PRO A 113 23.80 15.05 14.13
C PRO A 113 23.88 13.52 14.10
N MET A 114 25.08 12.97 13.98
CA MET A 114 25.30 11.52 13.94
C MET A 114 25.02 10.86 15.30
N ASP A 115 25.39 11.55 16.41
CA ASP A 115 25.09 11.05 17.75
C ASP A 115 23.61 11.23 18.11
N LEU A 116 22.99 12.36 17.69
CA LEU A 116 21.53 12.52 17.78
C LEU A 116 20.81 11.34 17.10
N LYS A 117 21.22 11.00 15.86
CA LYS A 117 20.64 9.84 15.12
C LYS A 117 20.81 8.54 15.89
N ARG A 118 22.01 8.24 16.43
CA ARG A 118 22.23 7.02 17.22
C ARG A 118 21.31 6.95 18.45
N GLY A 119 21.09 8.08 19.12
CA GLY A 119 20.15 8.19 20.23
C GLY A 119 18.71 7.94 19.81
N ILE A 120 18.29 8.50 18.66
CA ILE A 120 16.98 8.28 18.05
C ILE A 120 16.80 6.79 17.69
N ASP A 121 17.75 6.18 16.98
CA ASP A 121 17.70 4.79 16.58
C ASP A 121 17.58 3.86 17.80
N LYS A 122 18.34 4.13 18.88
CA LYS A 122 18.30 3.37 20.14
C LYS A 122 16.93 3.48 20.83
N ALA A 123 16.35 4.66 20.85
CA ALA A 123 15.04 4.90 21.45
C ALA A 123 13.92 4.19 20.66
N ILE A 124 13.97 4.25 19.32
CA ILE A 124 12.99 3.59 18.46
C ILE A 124 13.08 2.07 18.62
N ALA A 125 14.28 1.48 18.63
CA ALA A 125 14.44 0.04 18.82
C ALA A 125 13.86 -0.42 20.18
N SER A 126 14.08 0.35 21.25
CA SER A 126 13.51 0.06 22.57
C SER A 126 11.97 0.18 22.59
N ALA A 127 11.42 1.19 21.90
CA ALA A 127 9.98 1.38 21.83
C ALA A 127 9.28 0.33 20.97
N VAL A 128 9.91 -0.11 19.86
CA VAL A 128 9.39 -1.21 19.02
C VAL A 128 9.29 -2.50 19.83
N ALA A 129 10.35 -2.88 20.56
CA ALA A 129 10.33 -4.06 21.42
C ALA A 129 9.22 -3.97 22.50
N PHE A 130 9.01 -2.78 23.07
CA PHE A 130 7.92 -2.56 24.01
C PHE A 130 6.53 -2.68 23.39
N ILE A 131 6.33 -2.17 22.17
CA ILE A 131 5.04 -2.28 21.45
C ILE A 131 4.75 -3.76 21.14
N GLU A 132 5.76 -4.54 20.75
CA GLU A 132 5.63 -5.98 20.54
C GLU A 132 5.24 -6.72 21.82
N GLU A 133 5.85 -6.37 22.98
CA GLU A 133 5.51 -6.93 24.28
C GLU A 133 4.11 -6.50 24.76
N LEU A 134 3.68 -5.27 24.45
CA LEU A 134 2.36 -4.73 24.82
C LEU A 134 1.23 -5.37 24.00
N SER A 135 1.56 -5.96 22.86
CA SER A 135 0.58 -6.49 21.90
C SER A 135 -0.24 -7.65 22.49
N VAL A 136 -1.55 -7.61 22.26
CA VAL A 136 -2.50 -8.67 22.63
C VAL A 136 -3.01 -9.33 21.34
N PRO A 137 -3.11 -10.69 21.30
CA PRO A 137 -3.63 -11.38 20.11
C PRO A 137 -5.03 -10.91 19.70
N CYS A 138 -5.27 -10.78 18.38
CA CYS A 138 -6.56 -10.45 17.79
C CYS A 138 -7.23 -11.74 17.28
N GLU A 139 -7.99 -12.42 18.15
CA GLU A 139 -8.51 -13.76 17.84
C GLU A 139 -10.02 -13.81 17.62
N ASP A 140 -10.79 -12.93 18.23
CA ASP A 140 -12.25 -12.93 18.15
C ASP A 140 -12.79 -11.94 17.10
N ASP A 141 -13.97 -12.28 16.55
CA ASP A 141 -14.59 -11.49 15.46
C ASP A 141 -15.02 -10.10 15.92
N ASN A 142 -15.33 -9.92 17.21
CA ASN A 142 -15.67 -8.62 17.75
C ASN A 142 -14.47 -7.67 17.76
N THR A 143 -13.30 -8.15 18.18
CA THR A 143 -12.04 -7.39 18.11
C THR A 143 -11.68 -7.06 16.67
N ILE A 144 -11.86 -8.01 15.74
CA ILE A 144 -11.66 -7.80 14.30
C ILE A 144 -12.58 -6.68 13.79
N SER A 145 -13.87 -6.74 14.12
CA SER A 145 -14.83 -5.70 13.75
C SER A 145 -14.48 -4.33 14.34
N GLN A 146 -14.01 -4.27 15.59
CA GLN A 146 -13.59 -3.03 16.24
C GLN A 146 -12.38 -2.39 15.55
N VAL A 147 -11.36 -3.18 15.20
CA VAL A 147 -10.20 -2.69 14.44
C VAL A 147 -10.64 -2.14 13.08
N GLY A 148 -11.49 -2.89 12.36
CA GLY A 148 -12.05 -2.45 11.08
C GLY A 148 -12.84 -1.15 11.20
N THR A 149 -13.66 -1.03 12.24
CA THR A 149 -14.46 0.18 12.54
C THR A 149 -13.56 1.40 12.81
N ILE A 150 -12.51 1.24 13.62
CA ILE A 150 -11.57 2.33 13.93
C ILE A 150 -10.84 2.80 12.67
N SER A 151 -10.29 1.87 11.89
CA SER A 151 -9.59 2.20 10.64
C SER A 151 -10.55 2.80 9.60
N ALA A 152 -11.83 2.40 9.61
CA ALA A 152 -12.88 2.98 8.79
C ALA A 152 -13.46 4.32 9.33
N ASN A 153 -12.75 5.01 10.24
CA ASN A 153 -13.19 6.28 10.86
C ASN A 153 -14.52 6.20 11.64
N GLY A 154 -14.78 5.07 12.29
CA GLY A 154 -15.96 4.84 13.12
C GLY A 154 -17.17 4.27 12.34
N ASP A 155 -16.98 3.77 11.13
CA ASP A 155 -18.01 3.14 10.32
C ASP A 155 -18.17 1.66 10.74
N GLU A 156 -19.19 1.38 11.55
CA GLU A 156 -19.46 0.04 12.08
C GLU A 156 -19.89 -0.96 10.99
N ASP A 157 -20.52 -0.50 9.92
CA ASP A 157 -20.93 -1.36 8.80
C ASP A 157 -19.70 -1.91 8.06
N ILE A 158 -18.67 -1.07 7.88
CA ILE A 158 -17.39 -1.50 7.27
C ILE A 158 -16.68 -2.49 8.19
N GLY A 159 -16.58 -2.21 9.50
CA GLY A 159 -15.98 -3.13 10.45
C GLY A 159 -16.68 -4.49 10.50
N GLY A 160 -18.02 -4.47 10.51
CA GLY A 160 -18.85 -5.66 10.52
C GLY A 160 -18.68 -6.53 9.26
N ILE A 161 -18.72 -5.93 8.07
CA ILE A 161 -18.59 -6.69 6.80
C ILE A 161 -17.20 -7.30 6.63
N ILE A 162 -16.14 -6.65 7.14
CA ILE A 162 -14.78 -7.20 7.13
C ILE A 162 -14.68 -8.41 8.08
N ALA A 163 -15.24 -8.31 9.28
CA ALA A 163 -15.27 -9.44 10.23
C ALA A 163 -16.05 -10.63 9.65
N GLU A 164 -17.23 -10.39 9.06
CA GLU A 164 -18.01 -11.42 8.38
C GLU A 164 -17.25 -12.05 7.21
N ALA A 165 -16.53 -11.25 6.43
CA ALA A 165 -15.69 -11.74 5.35
C ALA A 165 -14.58 -12.67 5.87
N MET A 166 -13.89 -12.26 6.96
CA MET A 166 -12.84 -13.08 7.59
C MET A 166 -13.39 -14.36 8.22
N GLU A 167 -14.60 -14.33 8.79
CA GLU A 167 -15.27 -15.52 9.31
C GLU A 167 -15.53 -16.54 8.17
N LYS A 168 -16.01 -16.06 7.01
CA LYS A 168 -16.38 -16.94 5.88
C LYS A 168 -15.18 -17.56 5.16
N VAL A 169 -14.11 -16.80 4.93
CA VAL A 169 -12.93 -17.30 4.19
C VAL A 169 -11.73 -17.66 5.08
N GLY A 170 -11.85 -17.43 6.38
CA GLY A 170 -10.76 -17.60 7.35
C GLY A 170 -9.88 -16.33 7.47
N LYS A 171 -9.15 -16.24 8.58
CA LYS A 171 -8.33 -15.06 8.92
C LYS A 171 -7.21 -14.77 7.91
N GLU A 172 -6.71 -15.80 7.24
CA GLU A 172 -5.73 -15.72 6.15
C GLU A 172 -6.37 -15.78 4.76
N GLY A 173 -7.70 -15.82 4.71
CA GLY A 173 -8.46 -15.92 3.47
C GLY A 173 -8.32 -14.67 2.59
N VAL A 174 -8.59 -14.86 1.32
CA VAL A 174 -8.52 -13.79 0.33
C VAL A 174 -9.80 -12.96 0.39
N ILE A 175 -9.65 -11.66 0.61
CA ILE A 175 -10.74 -10.69 0.59
C ILE A 175 -10.36 -9.61 -0.42
N THR A 176 -11.25 -9.32 -1.36
CA THR A 176 -11.10 -8.24 -2.36
C THR A 176 -12.21 -7.22 -2.20
N VAL A 177 -11.95 -5.98 -2.60
CA VAL A 177 -12.90 -4.88 -2.54
C VAL A 177 -13.22 -4.42 -3.95
N GLU A 178 -14.50 -4.40 -4.30
CA GLU A 178 -14.98 -4.00 -5.63
C GLU A 178 -16.02 -2.89 -5.53
N GLU A 179 -16.24 -2.20 -6.63
CA GLU A 179 -17.33 -1.24 -6.76
C GLU A 179 -18.64 -2.00 -6.95
N GLY A 180 -19.60 -1.75 -6.08
CA GLY A 180 -20.97 -2.30 -6.17
C GLY A 180 -21.85 -1.45 -7.08
N ASN A 181 -23.02 -2.00 -7.45
CA ASN A 181 -24.01 -1.27 -8.25
C ASN A 181 -25.14 -0.66 -7.39
N GLY A 182 -25.13 -0.94 -6.07
CA GLY A 182 -26.12 -0.50 -5.11
C GLY A 182 -25.66 0.66 -4.21
N ILE A 183 -26.51 1.01 -3.24
CA ILE A 183 -26.19 1.99 -2.21
C ILE A 183 -25.56 1.30 -0.98
N ASP A 184 -25.97 0.06 -0.70
CA ASP A 184 -25.52 -0.72 0.44
C ASP A 184 -24.29 -1.56 0.07
N ASN A 185 -23.46 -1.89 1.08
CA ASN A 185 -22.36 -2.83 0.91
C ASN A 185 -22.88 -4.26 0.86
N GLU A 186 -22.31 -5.09 -0.01
CA GLU A 186 -22.66 -6.50 -0.14
C GLU A 186 -21.41 -7.37 0.00
N LEU A 187 -21.57 -8.56 0.58
CA LEU A 187 -20.50 -9.56 0.70
C LEU A 187 -20.87 -10.82 -0.08
N ASP A 188 -20.09 -11.12 -1.10
CA ASP A 188 -20.16 -12.36 -1.85
C ASP A 188 -18.95 -13.25 -1.56
N VAL A 189 -19.15 -14.56 -1.50
CA VAL A 189 -18.05 -15.53 -1.46
C VAL A 189 -18.09 -16.34 -2.73
N VAL A 190 -17.00 -16.25 -3.50
CA VAL A 190 -16.87 -16.89 -4.82
C VAL A 190 -15.68 -17.83 -4.87
N GLU A 191 -15.69 -18.73 -5.85
CA GLU A 191 -14.53 -19.58 -6.11
C GLU A 191 -13.34 -18.72 -6.57
N GLY A 192 -12.19 -18.93 -5.97
CA GLY A 192 -11.02 -18.11 -6.29
C GLY A 192 -9.76 -18.54 -5.53
N MET A 193 -8.64 -17.94 -5.89
CA MET A 193 -7.35 -18.24 -5.29
C MET A 193 -6.41 -17.05 -5.38
N GLN A 194 -5.58 -16.87 -4.35
CA GLN A 194 -4.42 -15.99 -4.41
C GLN A 194 -3.13 -16.78 -4.25
N PHE A 195 -2.08 -16.35 -4.97
CA PHE A 195 -0.73 -16.90 -4.82
C PHE A 195 0.33 -15.80 -4.90
N ASP A 196 1.46 -16.06 -4.26
CA ASP A 196 2.58 -15.14 -4.04
C ASP A 196 3.49 -15.00 -5.27
N ARG A 197 2.94 -14.51 -6.38
CA ARG A 197 3.66 -14.12 -7.60
C ARG A 197 2.97 -12.92 -8.22
N GLY A 198 3.65 -11.81 -8.29
CA GLY A 198 3.13 -10.61 -8.94
C GLY A 198 3.48 -10.53 -10.43
N TYR A 199 3.13 -9.40 -11.04
CA TYR A 199 3.39 -9.18 -12.46
C TYR A 199 4.89 -9.15 -12.79
N LEU A 200 5.27 -9.67 -13.96
CA LEU A 200 6.66 -9.70 -14.44
C LEU A 200 7.18 -8.34 -14.92
N SER A 201 6.30 -7.39 -15.16
CA SER A 201 6.68 -6.06 -15.62
C SER A 201 5.70 -4.99 -15.12
N PRO A 202 6.19 -3.85 -14.59
CA PRO A 202 5.34 -2.71 -14.22
C PRO A 202 4.55 -2.13 -15.40
N TYR A 203 4.94 -2.41 -16.64
CA TYR A 203 4.21 -1.98 -17.83
C TYR A 203 2.90 -2.74 -18.06
N PHE A 204 2.59 -3.75 -17.27
CA PHE A 204 1.27 -4.41 -17.26
C PHE A 204 0.28 -3.70 -16.33
N VAL A 205 0.72 -2.75 -15.51
CA VAL A 205 -0.14 -2.00 -14.59
C VAL A 205 -1.22 -1.23 -15.36
N THR A 206 -2.46 -1.44 -14.97
CA THR A 206 -3.65 -0.75 -15.52
C THR A 206 -4.17 0.31 -14.55
N ASN A 207 -4.02 0.09 -13.25
CA ASN A 207 -4.37 1.04 -12.20
C ASN A 207 -3.08 1.57 -11.56
N GLN A 208 -2.74 2.83 -11.89
CA GLN A 208 -1.50 3.46 -11.40
C GLN A 208 -1.58 3.89 -9.94
N ASP A 209 -2.77 4.13 -9.40
CA ASP A 209 -2.94 4.56 -8.02
C ASP A 209 -2.54 3.42 -7.05
N ASN A 210 -3.00 2.20 -7.35
CA ASN A 210 -2.71 1.00 -6.55
C ASN A 210 -1.55 0.16 -7.11
N MET A 211 -0.96 0.56 -8.25
CA MET A 211 0.08 -0.21 -8.95
C MET A 211 -0.35 -1.66 -9.24
N THR A 212 -1.62 -1.85 -9.64
CA THR A 212 -2.20 -3.16 -9.98
C THR A 212 -2.49 -3.32 -11.47
N SER A 213 -2.42 -4.56 -11.95
CA SER A 213 -2.92 -4.96 -13.27
C SER A 213 -4.25 -5.67 -13.09
N GLU A 214 -5.32 -5.07 -13.57
CA GLU A 214 -6.68 -5.59 -13.45
C GLU A 214 -7.18 -6.06 -14.82
N LEU A 215 -7.61 -7.32 -14.89
CA LEU A 215 -8.14 -7.94 -16.09
C LEU A 215 -9.56 -8.45 -15.82
N GLU A 216 -10.53 -7.93 -16.58
CA GLU A 216 -11.93 -8.34 -16.53
C GLU A 216 -12.22 -9.40 -17.60
N ASP A 217 -12.89 -10.49 -17.22
CA ASP A 217 -13.19 -11.66 -18.06
C ASP A 217 -11.98 -12.23 -18.83
N PRO A 218 -10.77 -12.35 -18.19
CA PRO A 218 -9.58 -12.77 -18.88
C PRO A 218 -9.61 -14.25 -19.29
N LEU A 219 -8.90 -14.56 -20.37
CA LEU A 219 -8.42 -15.89 -20.66
C LEU A 219 -7.11 -16.15 -19.92
N ILE A 220 -6.88 -17.35 -19.44
CA ILE A 220 -5.75 -17.72 -18.60
C ILE A 220 -4.97 -18.85 -19.27
N LEU A 221 -3.74 -18.57 -19.69
CA LEU A 221 -2.80 -19.54 -20.21
C LEU A 221 -1.92 -20.09 -19.09
N LEU A 222 -1.90 -21.39 -18.91
CA LEU A 222 -1.07 -22.10 -17.93
C LEU A 222 0.00 -22.92 -18.66
N HIS A 223 1.28 -22.67 -18.37
CA HIS A 223 2.39 -23.37 -18.99
C HIS A 223 3.43 -23.78 -17.96
N ASP A 224 3.92 -25.02 -18.05
CA ASP A 224 4.84 -25.60 -17.06
C ASP A 224 6.32 -25.25 -17.31
N LYS A 225 6.65 -24.67 -18.46
CA LYS A 225 8.02 -24.29 -18.87
C LYS A 225 8.16 -22.78 -19.02
N LYS A 226 9.41 -22.37 -19.30
CA LYS A 226 9.74 -20.99 -19.65
C LYS A 226 9.29 -20.63 -21.06
N ILE A 227 8.83 -19.40 -21.22
CA ILE A 227 8.47 -18.83 -22.53
C ILE A 227 9.50 -17.74 -22.87
N SER A 228 10.40 -18.03 -23.79
CA SER A 228 11.43 -17.08 -24.26
C SER A 228 11.17 -16.60 -25.69
N ASN A 229 10.51 -17.43 -26.51
CA ASN A 229 10.21 -17.17 -27.91
C ASN A 229 8.72 -16.89 -28.11
N ILE A 230 8.38 -15.71 -28.57
CA ILE A 230 6.99 -15.30 -28.80
C ILE A 230 6.33 -16.04 -29.96
N ARG A 231 7.13 -16.58 -30.89
CA ARG A 231 6.61 -17.24 -32.10
C ARG A 231 5.75 -18.44 -31.79
N ASP A 232 6.08 -19.16 -30.71
CA ASP A 232 5.37 -20.35 -30.27
C ASP A 232 3.93 -20.02 -29.79
N MET A 233 3.68 -18.73 -29.47
CA MET A 233 2.38 -18.22 -29.02
C MET A 233 1.63 -17.40 -30.07
N LEU A 234 2.22 -17.08 -31.23
CA LEU A 234 1.60 -16.18 -32.19
C LEU A 234 0.19 -16.60 -32.65
N PRO A 235 -0.06 -17.87 -32.98
CA PRO A 235 -1.41 -18.30 -33.40
C PRO A 235 -2.45 -18.10 -32.28
N LEU A 236 -2.06 -18.35 -31.04
CA LEU A 236 -2.91 -18.18 -29.88
C LEU A 236 -3.18 -16.69 -29.63
N LEU A 237 -2.15 -15.84 -29.64
CA LEU A 237 -2.27 -14.39 -29.47
C LEU A 237 -3.15 -13.74 -30.54
N GLU A 238 -3.05 -14.18 -31.79
CA GLU A 238 -3.92 -13.71 -32.88
C GLU A 238 -5.39 -14.07 -32.64
N SER A 239 -5.64 -15.26 -32.12
CA SER A 239 -6.98 -15.73 -31.78
C SER A 239 -7.58 -14.94 -30.62
N ILE A 240 -6.78 -14.66 -29.59
CA ILE A 240 -7.17 -13.85 -28.43
C ILE A 240 -7.43 -12.40 -28.84
N ALA A 241 -6.55 -11.81 -29.68
CA ALA A 241 -6.76 -10.47 -30.21
C ALA A 241 -8.05 -10.33 -31.00
N LYS A 242 -8.42 -11.35 -31.81
CA LYS A 242 -9.70 -11.40 -32.52
C LYS A 242 -10.91 -11.53 -31.57
N ALA A 243 -10.74 -12.25 -30.46
CA ALA A 243 -11.78 -12.40 -29.44
C ALA A 243 -11.96 -11.13 -28.59
N GLY A 244 -10.97 -10.21 -28.59
CA GLY A 244 -11.01 -8.97 -27.83
C GLY A 244 -10.95 -9.16 -26.31
N LYS A 245 -10.54 -10.34 -25.83
CA LYS A 245 -10.44 -10.66 -24.39
C LYS A 245 -9.04 -10.38 -23.85
N PRO A 246 -8.93 -9.96 -22.58
CA PRO A 246 -7.64 -9.90 -21.91
C PRO A 246 -7.01 -11.29 -21.73
N LEU A 247 -5.69 -11.33 -21.61
CA LEU A 247 -4.92 -12.55 -21.41
C LEU A 247 -4.06 -12.45 -20.14
N LEU A 248 -4.21 -13.42 -19.24
CA LEU A 248 -3.22 -13.70 -18.20
C LEU A 248 -2.37 -14.89 -18.63
N ILE A 249 -1.03 -14.75 -18.49
CA ILE A 249 -0.10 -15.85 -18.72
C ILE A 249 0.57 -16.22 -17.40
N ILE A 250 0.42 -17.48 -17.00
CA ILE A 250 1.08 -18.06 -15.83
C ILE A 250 2.03 -19.15 -16.33
N ALA A 251 3.33 -18.90 -16.28
CA ALA A 251 4.35 -19.82 -16.77
C ALA A 251 5.49 -19.97 -15.76
N GLU A 252 6.39 -20.93 -15.94
CA GLU A 252 7.61 -21.03 -15.11
C GLU A 252 8.37 -19.70 -15.07
N ASP A 253 8.56 -19.09 -16.24
CA ASP A 253 9.08 -17.75 -16.43
C ASP A 253 8.71 -17.24 -17.83
N ILE A 254 8.68 -15.92 -18.01
CA ILE A 254 8.54 -15.31 -19.32
C ILE A 254 9.66 -14.27 -19.44
N GLU A 255 10.54 -14.47 -20.41
CA GLU A 255 11.77 -13.68 -20.49
C GLU A 255 12.10 -13.28 -21.95
N GLY A 256 13.06 -12.37 -22.10
CA GLY A 256 13.62 -12.00 -23.39
C GLY A 256 12.62 -11.38 -24.35
N GLU A 257 12.62 -11.90 -25.61
CA GLU A 257 11.77 -11.38 -26.69
C GLU A 257 10.27 -11.56 -26.41
N ALA A 258 9.88 -12.65 -25.72
CA ALA A 258 8.49 -12.93 -25.39
C ALA A 258 7.92 -11.87 -24.45
N LEU A 259 8.59 -11.57 -23.35
CA LEU A 259 8.16 -10.55 -22.40
C LEU A 259 8.12 -9.16 -23.05
N ALA A 260 9.17 -8.79 -23.79
CA ALA A 260 9.23 -7.47 -24.45
C ALA A 260 8.07 -7.29 -25.46
N THR A 261 7.77 -8.32 -26.23
CA THR A 261 6.68 -8.27 -27.22
C THR A 261 5.31 -8.18 -26.55
N LEU A 262 5.06 -8.92 -25.46
CA LEU A 262 3.82 -8.82 -24.68
C LEU A 262 3.64 -7.41 -24.12
N VAL A 263 4.68 -6.83 -23.53
CA VAL A 263 4.66 -5.45 -23.01
C VAL A 263 4.34 -4.45 -24.12
N VAL A 264 4.99 -4.54 -25.29
CA VAL A 264 4.75 -3.63 -26.41
C VAL A 264 3.32 -3.75 -26.94
N ASN A 265 2.77 -4.96 -27.04
CA ASN A 265 1.39 -5.17 -27.50
C ASN A 265 0.37 -4.68 -26.48
N ASN A 266 0.63 -4.85 -25.18
CA ASN A 266 -0.19 -4.30 -24.12
C ASN A 266 -0.21 -2.77 -24.15
N LEU A 267 0.95 -2.11 -24.27
CA LEU A 267 1.05 -0.65 -24.38
C LEU A 267 0.38 -0.08 -25.64
N ARG A 268 0.38 -0.84 -26.75
CA ARG A 268 -0.32 -0.47 -27.99
C ARG A 268 -1.82 -0.75 -27.95
N GLY A 269 -2.30 -1.44 -26.92
CA GLY A 269 -3.70 -1.85 -26.81
C GLY A 269 -4.13 -2.92 -27.82
N THR A 270 -3.17 -3.62 -28.47
CA THR A 270 -3.46 -4.68 -29.44
C THR A 270 -3.99 -5.93 -28.72
N VAL A 271 -3.38 -6.28 -27.60
CA VAL A 271 -3.83 -7.34 -26.67
C VAL A 271 -3.64 -6.81 -25.26
N LYS A 272 -4.70 -6.73 -24.47
CA LYS A 272 -4.56 -6.50 -23.04
C LYS A 272 -3.98 -7.77 -22.39
N ALA A 273 -2.78 -7.71 -21.89
CA ALA A 273 -2.12 -8.87 -21.32
C ALA A 273 -1.40 -8.53 -20.02
N ALA A 274 -1.36 -9.51 -19.12
CA ALA A 274 -0.47 -9.52 -17.97
C ALA A 274 0.21 -10.89 -17.88
N ALA A 275 1.35 -10.95 -17.20
CA ALA A 275 2.12 -12.17 -17.05
C ALA A 275 2.73 -12.24 -15.66
N CYS A 276 2.68 -13.42 -15.06
CA CYS A 276 3.31 -13.73 -13.78
C CYS A 276 4.02 -15.10 -13.82
N LYS A 277 4.89 -15.33 -12.83
CA LYS A 277 5.51 -16.65 -12.66
C LYS A 277 4.52 -17.61 -11.99
N ALA A 278 4.59 -18.87 -12.38
CA ALA A 278 3.87 -19.93 -11.70
C ALA A 278 4.35 -20.07 -10.24
N PRO A 279 3.44 -20.28 -9.28
CA PRO A 279 3.79 -20.46 -7.88
C PRO A 279 4.49 -21.81 -7.64
N GLY A 280 5.40 -21.83 -6.66
CA GLY A 280 6.15 -23.03 -6.29
C GLY A 280 7.34 -23.34 -7.20
N PHE A 281 7.98 -24.49 -6.96
CA PHE A 281 9.15 -24.99 -7.71
C PHE A 281 9.01 -26.49 -7.94
N GLY A 282 9.58 -26.99 -9.06
CA GLY A 282 9.58 -28.43 -9.39
C GLY A 282 8.18 -29.03 -9.42
N ASP A 283 7.99 -30.18 -8.80
CA ASP A 283 6.70 -30.88 -8.79
C ASP A 283 5.58 -30.12 -8.09
N ARG A 284 5.92 -29.28 -7.10
CA ARG A 284 4.93 -28.39 -6.44
C ARG A 284 4.39 -27.35 -7.42
N ARG A 285 5.23 -26.80 -8.28
CA ARG A 285 4.78 -25.86 -9.32
C ARG A 285 3.78 -26.51 -10.25
N LYS A 286 4.06 -27.74 -10.71
CA LYS A 286 3.13 -28.51 -11.55
C LYS A 286 1.80 -28.73 -10.84
N ALA A 287 1.85 -29.17 -9.58
CA ALA A 287 0.65 -29.40 -8.78
C ALA A 287 -0.19 -28.12 -8.57
N MET A 288 0.47 -26.96 -8.37
CA MET A 288 -0.23 -25.69 -8.24
C MET A 288 -0.79 -25.19 -9.57
N LEU A 289 -0.09 -25.39 -10.69
CA LEU A 289 -0.63 -25.11 -12.02
C LEU A 289 -1.88 -25.95 -12.31
N GLU A 290 -1.91 -27.24 -11.91
CA GLU A 290 -3.09 -28.08 -11.99
C GLU A 290 -4.24 -27.57 -11.11
N ASP A 291 -3.94 -27.10 -9.89
CA ASP A 291 -4.94 -26.51 -9.00
C ASP A 291 -5.59 -25.27 -9.63
N ILE A 292 -4.76 -24.40 -10.26
CA ILE A 292 -5.24 -23.22 -10.99
C ILE A 292 -6.04 -23.65 -12.24
N ALA A 293 -5.60 -24.68 -12.97
CA ALA A 293 -6.32 -25.19 -14.13
C ALA A 293 -7.73 -25.68 -13.76
N ILE A 294 -7.84 -26.44 -12.68
CA ILE A 294 -9.13 -26.92 -12.17
C ILE A 294 -10.02 -25.75 -11.73
N LEU A 295 -9.44 -24.75 -11.05
CA LEU A 295 -10.16 -23.56 -10.60
C LEU A 295 -10.71 -22.74 -11.77
N THR A 296 -9.95 -22.62 -12.86
CA THR A 296 -10.26 -21.74 -14.00
C THR A 296 -10.91 -22.46 -15.17
N GLY A 297 -11.02 -23.79 -15.08
CA GLY A 297 -11.56 -24.63 -16.14
C GLY A 297 -10.64 -24.78 -17.36
N GLY A 298 -9.35 -24.46 -17.21
CA GLY A 298 -8.34 -24.58 -18.26
C GLY A 298 -7.53 -25.87 -18.20
N THR A 299 -6.53 -25.95 -19.06
CA THR A 299 -5.59 -27.06 -19.15
C THR A 299 -4.16 -26.55 -19.03
N VAL A 300 -3.31 -27.27 -18.28
CA VAL A 300 -1.87 -26.95 -18.23
C VAL A 300 -1.22 -27.40 -19.53
N ILE A 301 -0.67 -26.46 -20.28
CA ILE A 301 0.08 -26.76 -21.51
C ILE A 301 1.44 -27.31 -21.12
N SER A 302 1.60 -28.63 -21.26
CA SER A 302 2.82 -29.35 -20.92
C SER A 302 3.11 -30.46 -21.94
N GLU A 303 4.38 -30.61 -22.30
CA GLU A 303 4.81 -31.71 -23.19
C GLU A 303 4.61 -33.08 -22.54
N GLU A 304 4.58 -33.17 -21.22
CA GLU A 304 4.34 -34.43 -20.49
C GLU A 304 2.94 -34.98 -20.75
N VAL A 305 1.97 -34.10 -20.99
CA VAL A 305 0.59 -34.49 -21.39
C VAL A 305 0.36 -34.43 -22.89
N GLY A 306 1.42 -34.23 -23.68
CA GLY A 306 1.37 -34.21 -25.14
C GLY A 306 0.88 -32.87 -25.74
N LEU A 307 0.82 -31.80 -24.95
CA LEU A 307 0.43 -30.46 -25.40
C LEU A 307 1.67 -29.57 -25.61
N SER A 308 1.68 -28.82 -26.71
CA SER A 308 2.71 -27.83 -26.99
C SER A 308 2.09 -26.43 -27.07
N LEU A 309 2.92 -25.40 -26.78
CA LEU A 309 2.47 -24.03 -26.83
C LEU A 309 2.05 -23.60 -28.25
N GLU A 310 2.73 -24.12 -29.28
CA GLU A 310 2.39 -23.89 -30.70
C GLU A 310 1.01 -24.45 -31.09
N GLY A 311 0.60 -25.54 -30.45
CA GLY A 311 -0.68 -26.23 -30.71
C GLY A 311 -1.82 -25.77 -29.79
N ALA A 312 -1.54 -24.87 -28.83
CA ALA A 312 -2.53 -24.40 -27.88
C ALA A 312 -3.62 -23.57 -28.57
N THR A 313 -4.86 -23.84 -28.15
CA THR A 313 -6.05 -23.15 -28.65
C THR A 313 -6.77 -22.38 -27.54
N VAL A 314 -7.74 -21.56 -27.89
CA VAL A 314 -8.55 -20.82 -26.91
C VAL A 314 -9.34 -21.77 -26.00
N GLU A 315 -9.66 -22.98 -26.47
CA GLU A 315 -10.40 -24.00 -25.71
C GLU A 315 -9.55 -24.62 -24.58
N ASP A 316 -8.23 -24.55 -24.68
CA ASP A 316 -7.30 -25.02 -23.65
C ASP A 316 -7.12 -23.99 -22.51
N LEU A 317 -7.52 -22.74 -22.75
CA LEU A 317 -7.35 -21.66 -21.79
C LEU A 317 -8.41 -21.73 -20.68
N GLY A 318 -7.95 -21.44 -19.46
CA GLY A 318 -8.85 -21.16 -18.37
C GLY A 318 -9.49 -19.77 -18.49
N SER A 319 -10.48 -19.50 -17.66
CA SER A 319 -11.09 -18.17 -17.56
C SER A 319 -11.53 -17.88 -16.11
N ALA A 320 -11.68 -16.60 -15.81
CA ALA A 320 -12.21 -16.13 -14.55
C ALA A 320 -13.00 -14.85 -14.81
N LYS A 321 -13.81 -14.42 -13.85
CA LYS A 321 -14.51 -13.15 -13.95
C LYS A 321 -13.54 -11.98 -13.82
N ARG A 322 -12.57 -12.10 -12.92
CA ARG A 322 -11.56 -11.06 -12.70
C ARG A 322 -10.23 -11.64 -12.27
N VAL A 323 -9.15 -10.99 -12.68
CA VAL A 323 -7.80 -11.25 -12.16
C VAL A 323 -7.15 -9.93 -11.80
N SER A 324 -6.57 -9.87 -10.60
CA SER A 324 -5.77 -8.73 -10.14
C SER A 324 -4.35 -9.18 -9.83
N LEU A 325 -3.36 -8.47 -10.35
CA LEU A 325 -1.95 -8.69 -10.05
C LEU A 325 -1.36 -7.42 -9.44
N ASP A 326 -0.73 -7.55 -8.29
CA ASP A 326 0.16 -6.54 -7.74
C ASP A 326 1.64 -6.93 -7.95
N LYS A 327 2.58 -6.25 -7.30
CA LYS A 327 4.01 -6.57 -7.43
C LYS A 327 4.40 -7.92 -6.82
N ASP A 328 3.61 -8.42 -5.87
CA ASP A 328 3.93 -9.59 -5.05
C ASP A 328 2.96 -10.76 -5.26
N ASN A 329 1.70 -10.47 -5.60
CA ASN A 329 0.60 -11.44 -5.61
C ASN A 329 -0.20 -11.42 -6.93
N THR A 330 -0.84 -12.54 -7.21
CA THR A 330 -1.88 -12.69 -8.23
C THR A 330 -3.12 -13.29 -7.59
N THR A 331 -4.27 -12.61 -7.74
CA THR A 331 -5.57 -13.04 -7.23
C THR A 331 -6.50 -13.35 -8.39
N ILE A 332 -7.04 -14.56 -8.42
CA ILE A 332 -8.06 -15.01 -9.38
C ILE A 332 -9.39 -15.03 -8.64
N VAL A 333 -10.38 -14.32 -9.16
CA VAL A 333 -11.72 -14.20 -8.57
C VAL A 333 -12.74 -14.80 -9.52
N ASP A 334 -13.61 -15.65 -8.98
CA ASP A 334 -14.70 -16.30 -9.70
C ASP A 334 -14.20 -17.06 -10.95
N GLY A 335 -13.34 -18.07 -10.69
CA GLY A 335 -12.82 -18.96 -11.72
C GLY A 335 -13.94 -19.82 -12.33
N SER A 336 -13.88 -20.03 -13.63
CA SER A 336 -14.93 -20.75 -14.39
C SER A 336 -14.86 -22.28 -14.28
N GLY A 337 -14.08 -22.82 -13.33
CA GLY A 337 -13.95 -24.27 -13.10
C GLY A 337 -15.21 -24.91 -12.55
N ASP A 338 -15.36 -26.22 -12.81
CA ASP A 338 -16.48 -26.98 -12.24
C ASP A 338 -16.32 -27.19 -10.73
N GLN A 339 -17.30 -26.76 -9.96
CA GLN A 339 -17.31 -26.88 -8.49
C GLN A 339 -17.11 -28.32 -7.99
N LYS A 340 -17.63 -29.32 -8.74
CA LYS A 340 -17.43 -30.72 -8.37
C LYS A 340 -15.97 -31.14 -8.54
N ALA A 341 -15.31 -30.67 -9.61
CA ALA A 341 -13.91 -30.91 -9.86
C ALA A 341 -13.02 -30.23 -8.78
N ILE A 342 -13.33 -28.99 -8.40
CA ILE A 342 -12.65 -28.27 -7.33
C ILE A 342 -12.78 -29.04 -6.00
N LYS A 343 -13.99 -29.43 -5.60
CA LYS A 343 -14.22 -30.22 -4.38
C LYS A 343 -13.50 -31.58 -4.42
N ALA A 344 -13.50 -32.26 -5.56
CA ALA A 344 -12.77 -33.53 -5.73
C ALA A 344 -11.26 -33.30 -5.54
N ARG A 345 -10.71 -32.22 -6.09
CA ARG A 345 -9.29 -31.87 -5.93
C ARG A 345 -8.94 -31.56 -4.49
N VAL A 346 -9.75 -30.78 -3.79
CA VAL A 346 -9.58 -30.49 -2.35
C VAL A 346 -9.55 -31.78 -1.53
N ASN A 347 -10.47 -32.73 -1.79
CA ASN A 347 -10.47 -34.00 -1.09
C ASN A 347 -9.26 -34.87 -1.42
N GLN A 348 -8.78 -34.85 -2.67
CA GLN A 348 -7.54 -35.53 -3.06
C GLN A 348 -6.34 -35.00 -2.29
N ILE A 349 -6.20 -33.66 -2.16
CA ILE A 349 -5.11 -33.06 -1.43
C ILE A 349 -5.23 -33.37 0.08
N ARG A 350 -6.44 -33.36 0.66
CA ARG A 350 -6.68 -33.78 2.05
C ARG A 350 -6.21 -35.21 2.33
N THR A 351 -6.48 -36.13 1.43
CA THR A 351 -5.95 -37.49 1.56
C THR A 351 -4.41 -37.49 1.54
N GLN A 352 -3.79 -36.71 0.67
CA GLN A 352 -2.33 -36.56 0.66
C GLN A 352 -1.77 -35.98 1.98
N VAL A 353 -2.51 -35.05 2.63
CA VAL A 353 -2.15 -34.52 3.96
C VAL A 353 -2.13 -35.62 5.01
N GLU A 354 -3.08 -36.55 4.96
CA GLU A 354 -3.17 -37.69 5.89
C GLU A 354 -2.08 -38.73 5.62
N ASP A 355 -1.74 -38.98 4.37
CA ASP A 355 -0.77 -39.99 3.95
C ASP A 355 0.69 -39.57 4.10
N THR A 356 0.99 -38.26 4.16
CA THR A 356 2.38 -37.80 4.21
C THR A 356 2.99 -37.93 5.61
N SER A 357 4.22 -38.44 5.66
CA SER A 357 5.03 -38.54 6.88
C SER A 357 5.90 -37.29 7.13
N SER A 358 6.00 -36.38 6.17
CA SER A 358 6.80 -35.17 6.24
C SER A 358 5.97 -34.01 6.79
N ASP A 359 6.35 -33.44 7.90
CA ASP A 359 5.65 -32.28 8.50
C ASP A 359 5.68 -31.07 7.56
N TYR A 360 6.80 -30.86 6.86
CA TYR A 360 6.93 -29.80 5.87
C TYR A 360 6.00 -29.99 4.67
N ASP A 361 5.88 -31.22 4.13
CA ASP A 361 4.98 -31.49 3.01
C ASP A 361 3.53 -31.42 3.47
N ARG A 362 3.23 -31.83 4.70
CA ARG A 362 1.91 -31.69 5.33
C ARG A 362 1.48 -30.23 5.39
N GLU A 363 2.36 -29.34 5.86
CA GLU A 363 2.12 -27.90 5.91
C GLU A 363 1.83 -27.34 4.51
N LYS A 364 2.64 -27.67 3.52
CA LYS A 364 2.47 -27.17 2.15
C LYS A 364 1.22 -27.73 1.45
N LEU A 365 0.81 -28.94 1.76
CA LEU A 365 -0.46 -29.49 1.29
C LEU A 365 -1.65 -28.81 1.98
N GLN A 366 -1.55 -28.51 3.28
CA GLN A 366 -2.58 -27.75 4.00
C GLN A 366 -2.76 -26.35 3.44
N GLU A 367 -1.67 -25.64 3.10
CA GLU A 367 -1.73 -24.34 2.41
C GLU A 367 -2.49 -24.44 1.07
N ARG A 368 -2.26 -25.48 0.29
CA ARG A 368 -2.99 -25.70 -0.98
C ARG A 368 -4.47 -25.94 -0.76
N VAL A 369 -4.82 -26.75 0.26
CA VAL A 369 -6.23 -26.96 0.65
C VAL A 369 -6.88 -25.63 1.03
N ALA A 370 -6.22 -24.84 1.88
CA ALA A 370 -6.74 -23.55 2.32
C ALA A 370 -6.98 -22.60 1.12
N LYS A 371 -6.02 -22.52 0.20
CA LYS A 371 -6.13 -21.67 -1.01
C LYS A 371 -7.27 -22.10 -1.95
N LEU A 372 -7.51 -23.40 -2.12
CA LEU A 372 -8.56 -23.92 -3.00
C LEU A 372 -9.95 -23.94 -2.34
N ALA A 373 -10.02 -24.27 -1.05
CA ALA A 373 -11.28 -24.45 -0.34
C ALA A 373 -11.85 -23.16 0.25
N GLY A 374 -11.01 -22.18 0.52
CA GLY A 374 -11.39 -20.91 1.17
C GLY A 374 -12.18 -19.97 0.25
N GLY A 375 -11.97 -20.07 -1.06
CA GLY A 375 -12.54 -19.11 -2.00
C GLY A 375 -11.99 -17.68 -1.82
N VAL A 376 -12.71 -16.73 -2.39
CA VAL A 376 -12.44 -15.28 -2.27
C VAL A 376 -13.70 -14.60 -1.78
N ALA A 377 -13.59 -13.85 -0.69
CA ALA A 377 -14.65 -12.95 -0.26
C ALA A 377 -14.53 -11.63 -1.05
N VAL A 378 -15.62 -11.24 -1.70
CA VAL A 378 -15.70 -9.99 -2.48
C VAL A 378 -16.61 -9.03 -1.75
N ILE A 379 -16.02 -7.96 -1.18
CA ILE A 379 -16.78 -6.86 -0.59
C ILE A 379 -17.12 -5.89 -1.72
N LYS A 380 -18.41 -5.79 -2.06
CA LYS A 380 -18.91 -4.83 -3.02
C LYS A 380 -19.35 -3.58 -2.30
N VAL A 381 -18.65 -2.48 -2.54
CA VAL A 381 -18.93 -1.20 -1.87
C VAL A 381 -20.07 -0.50 -2.57
N GLY A 382 -21.12 -0.11 -1.82
CA GLY A 382 -22.25 0.67 -2.31
C GLY A 382 -22.14 2.14 -1.96
N ALA A 383 -22.53 3.04 -2.88
CA ALA A 383 -22.56 4.48 -2.64
C ALA A 383 -23.54 5.21 -3.58
N GLY A 384 -23.93 6.43 -3.21
CA GLY A 384 -24.85 7.26 -3.99
C GLY A 384 -24.22 8.04 -5.13
N SER A 385 -22.89 8.15 -5.17
CA SER A 385 -22.14 8.87 -6.21
C SER A 385 -20.77 8.23 -6.44
N GLU A 386 -20.18 8.48 -7.63
CA GLU A 386 -18.84 7.96 -7.97
C GLU A 386 -17.73 8.49 -7.04
N ILE A 387 -17.84 9.73 -6.58
CA ILE A 387 -16.87 10.33 -5.65
C ILE A 387 -16.95 9.63 -4.28
N GLU A 388 -18.17 9.44 -3.78
CA GLU A 388 -18.41 8.71 -2.53
C GLU A 388 -17.98 7.24 -2.63
N MET A 389 -18.23 6.60 -3.76
CA MET A 389 -17.82 5.23 -4.05
C MET A 389 -16.31 5.05 -3.91
N LYS A 390 -15.53 5.92 -4.56
CA LYS A 390 -14.07 5.87 -4.52
C LYS A 390 -13.53 6.12 -3.10
N GLU A 391 -14.10 7.08 -2.38
CA GLU A 391 -13.71 7.36 -0.99
C GLU A 391 -14.02 6.17 -0.08
N LYS A 392 -15.25 5.63 -0.17
CA LYS A 392 -15.69 4.51 0.65
C LYS A 392 -14.90 3.23 0.34
N LYS A 393 -14.60 2.97 -0.94
CA LYS A 393 -13.76 1.85 -1.36
C LYS A 393 -12.35 1.94 -0.75
N ALA A 394 -11.69 3.08 -0.85
CA ALA A 394 -10.38 3.30 -0.25
C ALA A 394 -10.42 3.06 1.28
N ARG A 395 -11.45 3.55 1.96
CA ARG A 395 -11.65 3.35 3.40
C ARG A 395 -11.87 1.89 3.79
N VAL A 396 -12.59 1.11 2.97
CA VAL A 396 -12.73 -0.35 3.15
C VAL A 396 -11.41 -1.06 2.93
N GLU A 397 -10.63 -0.67 1.91
CA GLU A 397 -9.30 -1.23 1.65
C GLU A 397 -8.34 -0.96 2.82
N ASP A 398 -8.28 0.26 3.35
CA ASP A 398 -7.47 0.61 4.53
C ASP A 398 -7.89 -0.19 5.76
N ALA A 399 -9.21 -0.29 6.03
CA ALA A 399 -9.74 -1.07 7.14
C ALA A 399 -9.40 -2.56 7.02
N LEU A 400 -9.44 -3.12 5.82
CA LEU A 400 -9.05 -4.51 5.55
C LEU A 400 -7.54 -4.73 5.80
N HIS A 401 -6.69 -3.81 5.37
CA HIS A 401 -5.25 -3.87 5.62
C HIS A 401 -4.93 -3.79 7.13
N SER A 402 -5.54 -2.86 7.84
CA SER A 402 -5.46 -2.71 9.29
C SER A 402 -5.88 -3.98 10.03
N THR A 403 -7.00 -4.55 9.63
CA THR A 403 -7.53 -5.77 10.26
C THR A 403 -6.61 -6.97 10.04
N ARG A 404 -6.06 -7.13 8.83
CA ARG A 404 -5.03 -8.15 8.55
C ARG A 404 -3.76 -7.94 9.37
N ALA A 405 -3.32 -6.70 9.54
CA ALA A 405 -2.18 -6.36 10.38
C ALA A 405 -2.42 -6.72 11.84
N ALA A 406 -3.64 -6.48 12.37
CA ALA A 406 -4.05 -6.84 13.72
C ALA A 406 -4.09 -8.37 13.93
N VAL A 407 -4.63 -9.10 12.99
CA VAL A 407 -4.65 -10.59 13.05
C VAL A 407 -3.24 -11.16 13.06
N LYS A 408 -2.30 -10.52 12.34
CA LYS A 408 -0.93 -11.01 12.20
C LYS A 408 -0.04 -10.72 13.41
N GLU A 409 -0.08 -9.51 13.96
CA GLU A 409 0.85 -9.05 15.03
C GLU A 409 0.11 -8.62 16.31
N GLY A 410 -1.21 -8.80 16.39
CA GLY A 410 -2.01 -8.40 17.53
C GLY A 410 -2.37 -6.91 17.54
N ILE A 411 -2.98 -6.50 18.64
CA ILE A 411 -3.51 -5.15 18.87
C ILE A 411 -2.85 -4.50 20.07
N VAL A 412 -2.85 -3.17 20.07
CA VAL A 412 -2.42 -2.33 21.20
C VAL A 412 -3.51 -1.28 21.49
N PRO A 413 -3.49 -0.61 22.66
CA PRO A 413 -4.40 0.51 22.92
C PRO A 413 -4.24 1.60 21.87
N GLY A 414 -5.35 1.95 21.20
CA GLY A 414 -5.36 2.91 20.11
C GLY A 414 -5.34 4.38 20.55
N GLY A 415 -5.60 5.28 19.59
CA GLY A 415 -5.66 6.72 19.88
C GLY A 415 -4.34 7.35 20.30
N GLY A 416 -3.21 6.73 19.95
CA GLY A 416 -1.87 7.17 20.33
C GLY A 416 -1.41 6.76 21.74
N VAL A 417 -2.25 6.01 22.48
CA VAL A 417 -1.94 5.58 23.86
C VAL A 417 -0.76 4.62 23.91
N ALA A 418 -0.64 3.68 22.96
CA ALA A 418 0.48 2.75 22.89
C ALA A 418 1.85 3.48 22.86
N LEU A 419 1.95 4.58 22.08
CA LEU A 419 3.17 5.40 22.02
C LEU A 419 3.44 6.16 23.34
N VAL A 420 2.39 6.66 24.01
CA VAL A 420 2.52 7.27 25.34
C VAL A 420 3.00 6.24 26.37
N ARG A 421 2.51 5.00 26.32
CA ARG A 421 3.00 3.92 27.19
C ARG A 421 4.44 3.54 26.91
N ALA A 422 4.88 3.60 25.64
CA ALA A 422 6.27 3.37 25.26
C ALA A 422 7.26 4.39 25.87
N LEU A 423 6.80 5.53 26.39
CA LEU A 423 7.61 6.44 27.21
C LEU A 423 8.24 5.72 28.40
N GLY A 424 7.54 4.72 28.96
CA GLY A 424 8.04 3.88 30.07
C GLY A 424 9.32 3.13 29.69
N ALA A 425 9.39 2.57 28.49
CA ALA A 425 10.57 1.87 27.99
C ALA A 425 11.79 2.79 27.79
N LEU A 426 11.54 4.09 27.63
CA LEU A 426 12.60 5.08 27.45
C LEU A 426 13.08 5.72 28.77
N LYS A 427 12.37 5.50 29.91
CA LYS A 427 12.60 6.21 31.17
C LYS A 427 14.05 6.10 31.65
N ASP A 428 14.60 4.90 31.62
CA ASP A 428 15.96 4.60 32.11
C ASP A 428 16.97 4.39 30.96
N LEU A 429 16.52 4.58 29.71
CA LEU A 429 17.35 4.44 28.52
C LEU A 429 18.36 5.58 28.44
N LYS A 430 19.65 5.22 28.33
CA LYS A 430 20.76 6.17 28.22
C LYS A 430 21.56 5.95 26.94
N GLY A 431 21.99 7.03 26.34
CA GLY A 431 22.99 7.05 25.28
C GLY A 431 24.41 6.96 25.85
N ASP A 432 25.37 6.83 24.95
CA ASP A 432 26.79 6.74 25.31
C ASP A 432 27.40 8.13 25.57
N ASN A 433 26.72 9.19 25.18
CA ASN A 433 27.08 10.58 25.41
C ASN A 433 25.83 11.49 25.49
N ASP A 434 26.05 12.79 25.76
CA ASP A 434 24.96 13.76 25.95
C ASP A 434 24.13 13.99 24.68
N ASP A 435 24.76 14.00 23.51
CA ASP A 435 24.07 14.20 22.23
C ASP A 435 23.12 13.02 21.93
N GLN A 436 23.55 11.78 22.23
CA GLN A 436 22.68 10.61 22.14
C GLN A 436 21.51 10.67 23.14
N ASN A 437 21.75 11.17 24.36
CA ASN A 437 20.68 11.38 25.34
C ASN A 437 19.64 12.40 24.85
N VAL A 438 20.09 13.45 24.16
CA VAL A 438 19.17 14.39 23.51
C VAL A 438 18.41 13.72 22.35
N GLY A 439 19.05 12.86 21.57
CA GLY A 439 18.38 12.02 20.55
C GLY A 439 17.24 11.19 21.14
N ILE A 440 17.47 10.53 22.30
CA ILE A 440 16.44 9.78 23.03
C ILE A 440 15.29 10.73 23.47
N ASN A 441 15.63 11.92 23.98
CA ASN A 441 14.63 12.88 24.42
C ASN A 441 13.78 13.46 23.27
N ILE A 442 14.33 13.56 22.05
CA ILE A 442 13.59 13.93 20.84
C ILE A 442 12.48 12.92 20.59
N VAL A 443 12.79 11.61 20.67
CA VAL A 443 11.80 10.54 20.48
C VAL A 443 10.74 10.56 21.59
N ARG A 444 11.13 10.81 22.85
CA ARG A 444 10.16 10.97 23.96
C ARG A 444 9.12 12.05 23.66
N LYS A 445 9.55 13.21 23.19
CA LYS A 445 8.62 14.29 22.80
C LYS A 445 7.74 13.90 21.61
N ALA A 446 8.31 13.20 20.64
CA ALA A 446 7.56 12.77 19.46
C ALA A 446 6.42 11.79 19.80
N PHE A 447 6.57 10.95 20.83
CA PHE A 447 5.55 9.99 21.24
C PHE A 447 4.24 10.61 21.75
N GLU A 448 4.29 11.84 22.23
CA GLU A 448 3.09 12.57 22.63
C GLU A 448 2.31 13.14 21.43
N THR A 449 2.98 13.31 20.28
CA THR A 449 2.46 14.12 19.17
C THR A 449 1.21 13.50 18.51
N PRO A 450 1.09 12.19 18.30
CA PRO A 450 -0.14 11.60 17.71
C PRO A 450 -1.37 11.83 18.59
N LEU A 451 -1.29 11.54 19.90
CA LEU A 451 -2.39 11.80 20.83
C LEU A 451 -2.71 13.30 20.90
N ARG A 452 -1.68 14.16 20.92
CA ARG A 452 -1.83 15.61 20.89
C ARG A 452 -2.61 16.06 19.66
N GLN A 453 -2.25 15.56 18.49
CA GLN A 453 -2.92 15.92 17.23
C GLN A 453 -4.37 15.43 17.18
N ILE A 454 -4.64 14.21 17.68
CA ILE A 454 -6.00 13.68 17.79
C ILE A 454 -6.86 14.58 18.67
N ALA A 455 -6.35 15.01 19.83
CA ALA A 455 -7.05 15.90 20.75
C ALA A 455 -7.29 17.29 20.13
N GLU A 456 -6.30 17.86 19.47
CA GLU A 456 -6.40 19.16 18.77
C GLU A 456 -7.45 19.10 17.64
N ASN A 457 -7.45 18.04 16.83
CA ASN A 457 -8.45 17.84 15.78
C ASN A 457 -9.87 17.66 16.37
N ALA A 458 -9.96 17.16 17.60
CA ALA A 458 -11.23 17.07 18.34
C ALA A 458 -11.69 18.43 18.92
N GLY A 459 -10.83 19.43 18.93
CA GLY A 459 -11.12 20.75 19.51
C GLY A 459 -10.91 20.81 21.02
N GLU A 460 -10.12 19.86 21.56
CA GLU A 460 -9.86 19.72 22.98
C GLU A 460 -8.47 20.25 23.37
N GLU A 461 -8.27 20.57 24.66
CA GLU A 461 -6.96 21.02 25.18
C GLU A 461 -5.99 19.84 25.31
N SER A 462 -5.15 19.67 24.30
CA SER A 462 -4.25 18.50 24.16
C SER A 462 -3.28 18.31 25.34
N SER A 463 -2.81 19.42 25.94
CA SER A 463 -1.85 19.36 27.06
C SER A 463 -2.46 18.73 28.32
N VAL A 464 -3.74 19.03 28.60
CA VAL A 464 -4.47 18.45 29.73
C VAL A 464 -4.70 16.96 29.52
N ILE A 465 -5.10 16.58 28.30
CA ILE A 465 -5.37 15.17 27.95
C ILE A 465 -4.10 14.34 28.09
N ILE A 466 -2.99 14.82 27.52
CA ILE A 466 -1.71 14.11 27.56
C ILE A 466 -1.23 13.93 29.00
N ALA A 467 -1.25 14.98 29.81
CA ALA A 467 -0.86 14.88 31.22
C ALA A 467 -1.67 13.80 31.95
N LYS A 468 -3.01 13.79 31.77
CA LYS A 468 -3.88 12.80 32.39
C LYS A 468 -3.61 11.37 31.91
N VAL A 469 -3.32 11.19 30.62
CA VAL A 469 -3.00 9.87 30.06
C VAL A 469 -1.63 9.40 30.53
N ILE A 470 -0.62 10.26 30.61
CA ILE A 470 0.72 9.94 31.12
C ILE A 470 0.67 9.53 32.59
N ASP A 471 -0.13 10.23 33.41
CA ASP A 471 -0.26 9.96 34.86
C ASP A 471 -1.07 8.67 35.14
N SER A 472 -1.69 8.09 34.12
CA SER A 472 -2.49 6.86 34.22
C SER A 472 -1.69 5.64 33.71
N GLU A 473 -2.13 4.43 34.10
CA GLU A 473 -1.48 3.16 33.74
C GLU A 473 -2.35 2.33 32.78
N GLY A 474 -1.79 1.23 32.26
CA GLY A 474 -2.47 0.26 31.41
C GLY A 474 -2.97 0.86 30.10
N SER A 475 -4.16 0.46 29.68
CA SER A 475 -4.79 0.90 28.42
C SER A 475 -5.63 2.18 28.57
N PHE A 476 -5.54 2.88 29.73
CA PHE A 476 -6.32 4.11 29.96
C PHE A 476 -5.94 5.20 28.97
N GLY A 477 -6.94 5.79 28.31
CA GLY A 477 -6.77 6.82 27.29
C GLY A 477 -7.96 7.78 27.18
N PHE A 478 -8.00 8.49 26.07
CA PHE A 478 -9.03 9.50 25.76
C PHE A 478 -9.73 9.15 24.45
N ASN A 479 -11.03 8.94 24.52
CA ASN A 479 -11.89 8.77 23.34
C ASN A 479 -12.22 10.15 22.75
N ALA A 480 -11.53 10.53 21.69
CA ALA A 480 -11.72 11.82 21.04
C ALA A 480 -13.08 11.97 20.31
N GLN A 481 -13.82 10.87 20.10
CA GLN A 481 -15.13 10.90 19.46
C GLN A 481 -16.20 11.48 20.40
N ASN A 482 -16.21 11.04 21.65
CA ASN A 482 -17.25 11.42 22.64
C ASN A 482 -16.72 12.26 23.81
N GLY A 483 -15.39 12.40 23.97
CA GLY A 483 -14.77 13.15 25.05
C GLY A 483 -14.58 12.38 26.36
N GLU A 484 -14.81 11.07 26.37
CA GLU A 484 -14.72 10.23 27.56
C GLU A 484 -13.31 9.68 27.78
N TYR A 485 -12.98 9.39 29.04
CA TYR A 485 -11.75 8.70 29.43
C TYR A 485 -12.07 7.30 29.92
N GLY A 486 -11.26 6.33 29.56
CA GLY A 486 -11.42 4.94 29.99
C GLY A 486 -10.35 4.02 29.43
N ASP A 487 -10.56 2.73 29.62
CA ASP A 487 -9.72 1.71 29.00
C ASP A 487 -9.99 1.64 27.50
N MET A 488 -8.97 1.91 26.69
CA MET A 488 -9.11 1.99 25.23
C MET A 488 -9.47 0.63 24.62
N ILE A 489 -8.99 -0.47 25.22
CA ILE A 489 -9.31 -1.83 24.75
C ILE A 489 -10.78 -2.14 25.03
N GLU A 490 -11.26 -1.86 26.25
CA GLU A 490 -12.67 -2.05 26.61
C GLU A 490 -13.63 -1.16 25.79
N MET A 491 -13.16 0.04 25.42
CA MET A 491 -13.92 0.96 24.55
C MET A 491 -13.87 0.56 23.05
N GLY A 492 -13.13 -0.49 22.69
CA GLY A 492 -12.96 -0.91 21.30
C GLY A 492 -12.07 0.01 20.45
N ILE A 493 -11.27 0.89 21.07
CA ILE A 493 -10.36 1.80 20.38
C ILE A 493 -8.98 1.15 20.31
N LEU A 494 -8.75 0.44 19.22
CA LEU A 494 -7.66 -0.49 19.04
C LEU A 494 -6.82 -0.09 17.81
N ASP A 495 -5.49 -0.13 17.96
CA ASP A 495 -4.56 0.01 16.82
C ASP A 495 -3.84 -1.33 16.59
N PRO A 496 -3.62 -1.77 15.35
CA PRO A 496 -2.75 -2.91 15.09
C PRO A 496 -1.31 -2.61 15.55
N ALA A 497 -0.69 -3.54 16.26
CA ALA A 497 0.69 -3.40 16.73
C ALA A 497 1.66 -3.17 15.56
N LYS A 498 1.45 -3.88 14.45
CA LYS A 498 2.22 -3.73 13.22
C LYS A 498 2.16 -2.31 12.67
N VAL A 499 0.98 -1.69 12.63
CA VAL A 499 0.78 -0.32 12.13
C VAL A 499 1.57 0.68 12.98
N THR A 500 1.42 0.60 14.31
CA THR A 500 2.12 1.49 15.23
C THR A 500 3.64 1.33 15.12
N ARG A 501 4.13 0.09 15.03
CA ARG A 501 5.56 -0.24 14.89
C ARG A 501 6.13 0.26 13.56
N ALA A 502 5.46 -0.03 12.45
CA ALA A 502 5.90 0.38 11.11
C ALA A 502 5.95 1.91 10.98
N ALA A 503 4.91 2.61 11.48
CA ALA A 503 4.87 4.06 11.50
C ALA A 503 6.06 4.67 12.25
N LEU A 504 6.41 4.10 13.42
CA LEU A 504 7.53 4.56 14.22
C LEU A 504 8.88 4.30 13.55
N GLN A 505 9.08 3.12 12.96
CA GLN A 505 10.31 2.76 12.26
C GLN A 505 10.54 3.61 11.01
N ALA A 506 9.51 3.80 10.18
CA ALA A 506 9.58 4.64 8.99
C ALA A 506 9.87 6.10 9.35
N ALA A 507 9.15 6.64 10.34
CA ALA A 507 9.36 8.01 10.81
C ALA A 507 10.80 8.23 11.30
N GLY A 508 11.32 7.34 12.13
CA GLY A 508 12.66 7.46 12.68
C GLY A 508 13.77 7.29 11.67
N SER A 509 13.61 6.35 10.74
CA SER A 509 14.57 6.11 9.67
C SER A 509 14.76 7.35 8.81
N VAL A 510 13.67 7.91 8.27
CA VAL A 510 13.73 9.07 7.38
C VAL A 510 14.12 10.33 8.15
N ALA A 511 13.55 10.58 9.34
CA ALA A 511 13.91 11.72 10.17
C ALA A 511 15.40 11.70 10.56
N GLY A 512 15.95 10.53 10.90
CA GLY A 512 17.37 10.36 11.19
C GLY A 512 18.27 10.73 10.00
N MET A 513 17.88 10.36 8.77
CA MET A 513 18.61 10.78 7.55
C MET A 513 18.52 12.29 7.34
N MET A 514 17.35 12.90 7.56
CA MET A 514 17.16 14.35 7.40
C MET A 514 17.97 15.15 8.40
N ILE A 515 18.03 14.73 9.67
CA ILE A 515 18.82 15.39 10.71
C ILE A 515 20.31 15.36 10.39
N THR A 516 20.81 14.28 9.77
CA THR A 516 22.21 14.12 9.39
C THR A 516 22.57 14.76 8.04
N THR A 517 21.60 15.34 7.32
CA THR A 517 21.84 15.98 6.02
C THR A 517 22.55 17.30 6.19
N GLU A 518 23.68 17.49 5.47
CA GLU A 518 24.48 18.71 5.45
C GLU A 518 24.37 19.49 4.14
N ALA A 519 24.11 18.80 3.02
CA ALA A 519 24.03 19.42 1.70
C ALA A 519 22.84 18.91 0.90
N MET A 520 22.22 19.80 0.13
CA MET A 520 21.14 19.49 -0.81
C MET A 520 21.56 19.93 -2.22
N VAL A 521 21.37 19.04 -3.20
CA VAL A 521 21.78 19.28 -4.59
C VAL A 521 20.58 19.11 -5.51
N THR A 522 20.27 20.13 -6.31
CA THR A 522 19.16 20.09 -7.28
C THR A 522 19.59 20.64 -8.65
N ASP A 523 18.76 20.44 -9.66
CA ASP A 523 18.97 21.07 -10.97
C ASP A 523 18.55 22.55 -10.91
N LYS A 524 19.41 23.45 -11.42
CA LYS A 524 19.00 24.85 -11.60
C LYS A 524 17.79 24.91 -12.53
N PRO A 525 16.77 25.74 -12.22
CA PRO A 525 15.70 26.03 -13.17
C PRO A 525 16.31 26.48 -14.49
N LYS A 526 15.88 25.89 -15.58
CA LYS A 526 16.19 26.44 -16.90
C LYS A 526 15.58 27.83 -16.93
N ALA A 527 16.40 28.89 -17.12
CA ALA A 527 15.84 30.20 -17.45
C ALA A 527 14.91 29.98 -18.66
N GLU A 528 13.65 30.33 -18.52
CA GLU A 528 12.76 30.42 -19.67
C GLU A 528 13.46 31.36 -20.64
N SER A 529 13.96 30.82 -21.76
CA SER A 529 14.37 31.63 -22.88
C SER A 529 13.15 32.39 -23.31
N ALA A 530 13.11 33.68 -22.95
CA ALA A 530 12.13 34.59 -23.49
C ALA A 530 12.08 34.30 -25.00
N THR A 531 10.97 33.78 -25.47
CA THR A 531 10.68 33.59 -26.89
C THR A 531 10.85 34.97 -27.49
N ALA A 532 11.96 35.21 -28.15
CA ALA A 532 12.16 36.41 -28.97
C ALA A 532 10.98 36.42 -29.95
N MET A 533 10.09 37.38 -29.76
CA MET A 533 9.10 37.66 -30.78
C MET A 533 9.85 37.82 -32.12
N PRO A 534 9.42 37.15 -33.16
CA PRO A 534 9.99 37.39 -34.48
C PRO A 534 9.77 38.86 -34.79
N ASP A 535 10.85 39.57 -34.99
CA ASP A 535 10.91 40.95 -35.42
C ASP A 535 10.16 41.09 -36.76
N MET A 536 8.95 41.62 -36.70
CA MET A 536 8.17 42.02 -37.87
C MET A 536 8.68 43.38 -38.33
N GLY A 537 9.95 43.44 -38.69
CA GLY A 537 10.58 44.61 -39.30
C GLY A 537 10.80 44.44 -40.78
N GLY A 538 10.02 45.09 -41.59
CA GLY A 538 10.39 45.24 -42.98
C GLY A 538 9.29 45.16 -44.03
N MET A 539 8.22 45.94 -43.86
CA MET A 539 7.36 46.26 -45.00
C MET A 539 7.69 47.67 -45.46
N GLY A 540 8.55 47.75 -46.46
CA GLY A 540 8.89 49.01 -47.10
C GLY A 540 9.40 48.77 -48.53
N GLY A 541 8.59 49.04 -49.53
CA GLY A 541 9.06 49.00 -50.93
C GLY A 541 7.94 48.92 -51.96
N MET A 542 7.18 49.98 -52.00
CA MET A 542 6.28 50.31 -53.12
C MET A 542 7.11 50.60 -54.37
N GLY A 543 6.73 50.12 -55.52
CA GLY A 543 7.26 50.65 -56.79
C GLY A 543 6.94 49.84 -58.02
N GLY A 544 5.96 50.32 -58.84
CA GLY A 544 6.03 50.38 -60.28
C GLY A 544 5.26 49.36 -61.11
N MET A 545 4.02 49.66 -61.44
CA MET A 545 3.50 49.30 -62.77
C MET A 545 4.22 50.14 -63.86
N PRO A 546 4.43 49.64 -65.07
CA PRO A 546 3.43 49.90 -66.10
C PRO A 546 3.21 48.74 -67.11
N GLY A 547 2.04 48.45 -67.54
CA GLY A 547 1.36 48.85 -68.79
C GLY A 547 1.59 47.96 -70.01
N MET A 548 0.47 47.63 -70.64
CA MET A 548 0.27 47.35 -72.09
C MET A 548 0.70 45.95 -72.61
N MET A 549 -0.11 45.19 -73.02
CA MET A 549 -1.10 45.08 -74.13
C MET A 549 -1.87 43.80 -74.01
#